data_13d6903b974a43aad7f4e6b950904e5c
#
_entry.id   13d6903b974a43aad7f4e6b950904e5c
#
_cell.length_a   1.000
_cell.length_b   1.000
_cell.length_c   1.000
_cell.angle_alpha   90.00
_cell.angle_beta   90.00
_cell.angle_gamma   90.00
#
_symmetry.space_group_name_H-M   'P 1'
#
loop_
_entity.id
_entity.type
_entity.pdbx_description
1 polymer ?
#
loop_
_entity_poly.entity_id
_entity_poly.type
_entity_poly.pdbx_seq_one_letter_code
_entity_poly.pdbx_strand_id
1 'polypeptide(L)'
;MENIGIAYFTNPALLNEPFGKEVEGIMISVAKRVPVRKVDTNSEVSMVEAMKPQNLPSLIFTNTAGDLEHIRIEGVQLSGITVEKVMETVTAIDRYNKTGKA
;
A
#
# COMPACT_ATOMS: atom_id res chain seq x y z
N MET A 1 -9.11 -3.85 -12.73
CA MET A 1 -7.99 -2.93 -12.52
C MET A 1 -6.69 -3.69 -12.64
N GLU A 2 -6.28 -3.81 -13.88
CA GLU A 2 -5.12 -4.60 -14.25
C GLU A 2 -3.83 -3.84 -13.96
N ASN A 3 -2.79 -4.59 -13.67
CA ASN A 3 -1.43 -4.08 -13.50
C ASN A 3 -1.26 -3.05 -12.38
N ILE A 4 -2.04 -3.18 -11.31
CA ILE A 4 -1.86 -2.37 -10.11
C ILE A 4 -1.76 -3.30 -8.92
N GLY A 5 -0.72 -3.10 -8.11
CA GLY A 5 -0.52 -3.81 -6.86
C GLY A 5 -0.15 -2.83 -5.76
N ILE A 6 -0.18 -3.31 -4.53
CA ILE A 6 0.18 -2.50 -3.38
C ILE A 6 1.23 -3.25 -2.57
N ALA A 7 2.34 -2.60 -2.28
CA ALA A 7 3.30 -3.08 -1.30
C ALA A 7 2.94 -2.43 0.03
N TYR A 8 2.58 -3.26 1.00
CA TYR A 8 2.13 -2.82 2.33
C TYR A 8 3.23 -3.13 3.34
N PHE A 9 3.88 -2.09 3.85
CA PHE A 9 4.99 -2.23 4.78
C PHE A 9 4.50 -2.02 6.21
N THR A 10 4.73 -3.01 7.06
CA THR A 10 4.40 -2.98 8.47
C THR A 10 5.38 -3.86 9.24
N ASN A 11 5.18 -4.03 10.54
CA ASN A 11 5.98 -4.93 11.36
C ASN A 11 5.20 -5.33 12.61
N PRO A 12 5.66 -6.34 13.40
CA PRO A 12 4.94 -6.81 14.58
C PRO A 12 4.67 -5.74 15.64
N ALA A 13 5.60 -4.80 15.83
CA ALA A 13 5.39 -3.72 16.81
C ALA A 13 4.21 -2.83 16.42
N LEU A 14 4.11 -2.47 15.14
CA LEU A 14 2.98 -1.68 14.62
C LEU A 14 1.66 -2.44 14.73
N LEU A 15 1.69 -3.76 14.48
CA LEU A 15 0.49 -4.58 14.54
C LEU A 15 -0.03 -4.76 15.98
N ASN A 16 0.75 -4.38 16.97
CA ASN A 16 0.31 -4.35 18.38
C ASN A 16 -0.29 -2.99 18.77
N GLU A 17 -0.20 -1.99 17.91
CA GLU A 17 -0.75 -0.65 18.17
C GLU A 17 -2.11 -0.49 17.50
N PRO A 18 -3.03 0.32 18.09
CA PRO A 18 -4.37 0.51 17.52
C PRO A 18 -4.35 0.98 16.08
N PHE A 19 -3.50 1.94 15.75
CA PHE A 19 -3.39 2.49 14.40
C PHE A 19 -2.91 1.42 13.41
N GLY A 20 -1.88 0.67 13.79
CA GLY A 20 -1.35 -0.42 12.94
C GLY A 20 -2.37 -1.51 12.70
N LYS A 21 -3.17 -1.85 13.73
CA LYS A 21 -4.25 -2.85 13.60
C LYS A 21 -5.36 -2.36 12.69
N GLU A 22 -5.69 -1.08 12.77
CA GLU A 22 -6.72 -0.49 11.92
C GLU A 22 -6.30 -0.56 10.45
N VAL A 23 -5.08 -0.16 10.14
CA VAL A 23 -4.54 -0.24 8.78
C VAL A 23 -4.49 -1.70 8.30
N GLU A 24 -4.09 -2.62 9.17
CA GLU A 24 -4.07 -4.05 8.84
C GLU A 24 -5.45 -4.55 8.42
N GLY A 25 -6.49 -4.20 9.18
CA GLY A 25 -7.85 -4.59 8.85
C GLY A 25 -8.30 -4.05 7.49
N ILE A 26 -7.97 -2.80 7.21
CA ILE A 26 -8.25 -2.18 5.91
C ILE A 26 -7.55 -2.96 4.79
N MET A 27 -6.28 -3.29 4.98
CA MET A 27 -5.50 -3.95 3.94
C MET A 27 -5.92 -5.40 3.70
N ILE A 28 -6.41 -6.09 4.73
CA ILE A 28 -7.00 -7.43 4.56
C ILE A 28 -8.20 -7.36 3.61
N SER A 29 -9.05 -6.35 3.78
CA SER A 29 -10.20 -6.16 2.91
C SER A 29 -9.80 -5.76 1.49
N VAL A 30 -8.82 -4.88 1.35
CA VAL A 30 -8.30 -4.45 0.04
C VAL A 30 -7.69 -5.62 -0.71
N ALA A 31 -7.01 -6.53 -0.01
CA ALA A 31 -6.34 -7.69 -0.62
C ALA A 31 -7.32 -8.65 -1.31
N LYS A 32 -8.61 -8.56 -0.98
CA LYS A 32 -9.64 -9.35 -1.66
C LYS A 32 -9.98 -8.81 -3.05
N ARG A 33 -9.52 -7.59 -3.36
CA ARG A 33 -9.90 -6.87 -4.58
C ARG A 33 -8.72 -6.53 -5.48
N VAL A 34 -7.54 -6.32 -4.90
CA VAL A 34 -6.30 -6.02 -5.64
C VAL A 34 -5.15 -6.78 -5.01
N PRO A 35 -4.09 -7.11 -5.79
CA PRO A 35 -2.92 -7.76 -5.22
C PRO A 35 -2.25 -6.87 -4.17
N VAL A 36 -2.08 -7.43 -2.97
CA VAL A 36 -1.37 -6.75 -1.88
C VAL A 36 -0.24 -7.66 -1.43
N ARG A 37 0.98 -7.12 -1.44
CA ARG A 37 2.13 -7.79 -0.88
C ARG A 37 2.43 -7.17 0.48
N LYS A 38 2.19 -7.94 1.54
CA LYS A 38 2.54 -7.52 2.89
C LYS A 38 4.03 -7.75 3.12
N VAL A 39 4.73 -6.71 3.52
CA VAL A 39 6.18 -6.75 3.75
C VAL A 39 6.44 -6.49 5.23
N ASP A 40 7.12 -7.42 5.90
CA ASP A 40 7.58 -7.24 7.28
C ASP A 40 8.93 -6.53 7.23
N THR A 41 8.98 -5.29 7.71
CA THR A 41 10.19 -4.48 7.64
C THR A 41 11.32 -5.02 8.51
N ASN A 42 11.02 -5.90 9.48
CA ASN A 42 12.05 -6.50 10.34
C ASN A 42 12.75 -7.69 9.68
N SER A 43 12.12 -8.31 8.69
CA SER A 43 12.67 -9.53 8.06
C SER A 43 12.95 -9.38 6.57
N GLU A 44 12.21 -8.55 5.85
CA GLU A 44 12.36 -8.40 4.40
C GLU A 44 13.18 -7.16 4.05
N VAL A 45 14.42 -7.14 4.50
CA VAL A 45 15.32 -5.98 4.39
C VAL A 45 15.54 -5.55 2.95
N SER A 46 15.65 -6.51 2.01
CA SER A 46 15.88 -6.18 0.60
C SER A 46 14.71 -5.41 -0.02
N MET A 47 13.47 -5.72 0.38
CA MET A 47 12.29 -4.95 -0.07
C MET A 47 12.31 -3.54 0.50
N VAL A 48 12.68 -3.40 1.78
CA VAL A 48 12.79 -2.09 2.41
C VAL A 48 13.85 -1.24 1.72
N GLU A 49 14.99 -1.82 1.41
CA GLU A 49 16.07 -1.11 0.72
C GLU A 49 15.69 -0.73 -0.71
N ALA A 50 14.94 -1.58 -1.40
CA ALA A 50 14.51 -1.32 -2.77
C ALA A 50 13.47 -0.20 -2.85
N MET A 51 12.50 -0.20 -1.95
CA MET A 51 11.35 0.71 -2.02
C MET A 51 11.43 1.89 -1.06
N LYS A 52 12.24 1.79 -0.03
CA LYS A 52 12.56 2.89 0.92
C LYS A 52 11.32 3.59 1.49
N PRO A 53 10.44 2.85 2.21
CA PRO A 53 9.34 3.53 2.88
C PRO A 53 9.89 4.52 3.91
N GLN A 54 9.35 5.73 3.91
CA GLN A 54 9.84 6.82 4.76
C GLN A 54 9.17 6.83 6.12
N ASN A 55 7.92 6.40 6.18
CA ASN A 55 7.13 6.30 7.41
C ASN A 55 6.33 5.01 7.38
N LEU A 56 6.07 4.43 8.54
CA LEU A 56 5.33 3.18 8.66
C LEU A 56 4.04 3.40 9.44
N PRO A 57 2.98 2.68 9.14
CA PRO A 57 2.86 1.76 8.00
C PRO A 57 2.89 2.52 6.67
N SER A 58 3.21 1.83 5.58
CA SER A 58 3.32 2.45 4.26
C SER A 58 2.57 1.64 3.23
N LEU A 59 1.80 2.31 2.38
CA LEU A 59 1.17 1.73 1.20
C LEU A 59 1.84 2.33 -0.02
N ILE A 60 2.54 1.52 -0.79
CA ILE A 60 3.21 1.95 -2.02
C ILE A 60 2.48 1.29 -3.18
N PHE A 61 1.81 2.11 -3.99
CA PHE A 61 1.03 1.63 -5.14
C PHE A 61 1.96 1.51 -6.34
N THR A 62 2.03 0.31 -6.89
CA THR A 62 2.96 -0.01 -7.98
C THR A 62 2.21 -0.74 -9.10
N ASN A 63 2.93 -1.02 -10.21
CA ASN A 63 2.46 -2.03 -11.14
C ASN A 63 2.61 -3.40 -10.48
N THR A 64 2.02 -4.45 -11.06
CA THR A 64 2.04 -5.79 -10.45
C THR A 64 3.43 -6.40 -10.40
N ALA A 65 4.33 -5.98 -11.30
CA ALA A 65 5.72 -6.43 -11.27
C ALA A 65 6.52 -5.78 -10.12
N GLY A 66 6.05 -4.64 -9.60
CA GLY A 66 6.69 -3.97 -8.48
C GLY A 66 7.87 -3.09 -8.86
N ASP A 67 8.10 -2.85 -10.15
CA ASP A 67 9.24 -2.07 -10.63
C ASP A 67 8.89 -0.62 -11.00
N LEU A 68 7.63 -0.25 -10.97
CA LEU A 68 7.17 1.10 -11.24
C LEU A 68 6.27 1.57 -10.11
N GLU A 69 6.68 2.61 -9.40
CA GLU A 69 5.87 3.21 -8.35
C GLU A 69 4.96 4.29 -8.93
N HIS A 70 3.68 4.28 -8.55
CA HIS A 70 2.72 5.31 -8.92
C HIS A 70 2.60 6.38 -7.85
N ILE A 71 2.28 5.96 -6.61
CA ILE A 71 2.08 6.86 -5.49
C ILE A 71 2.27 6.07 -4.20
N ARG A 72 2.52 6.78 -3.09
CA ARG A 72 2.57 6.16 -1.77
C ARG A 72 1.79 6.99 -0.77
N ILE A 73 1.22 6.31 0.22
CA ILE A 73 0.53 6.92 1.35
C ILE A 73 1.16 6.32 2.60
N GLU A 74 1.78 7.15 3.44
CA GLU A 74 2.62 6.67 4.51
C GLU A 74 2.33 7.33 5.85
N GLY A 75 2.47 6.56 6.91
CA GLY A 75 2.44 7.08 8.28
C GLY A 75 1.13 7.82 8.58
N VAL A 76 1.26 9.05 9.04
CA VAL A 76 0.10 9.86 9.43
C VAL A 76 -0.88 10.13 8.28
N GLN A 77 -0.43 10.01 7.03
CA GLN A 77 -1.31 10.14 5.87
C GLN A 77 -2.37 9.04 5.84
N LEU A 78 -2.13 7.95 6.56
CA LEU A 78 -3.08 6.84 6.66
C LEU A 78 -4.10 7.03 7.79
N SER A 79 -4.02 8.13 8.53
CA SER A 79 -5.02 8.42 9.58
C SER A 79 -6.39 8.55 8.95
N GLY A 80 -7.36 7.78 9.48
CA GLY A 80 -8.72 7.77 8.95
C GLY A 80 -8.89 7.12 7.59
N ILE A 81 -7.89 6.38 7.12
CA ILE A 81 -7.98 5.68 5.83
C ILE A 81 -9.14 4.67 5.86
N THR A 82 -9.79 4.49 4.73
CA THR A 82 -10.88 3.53 4.56
C THR A 82 -10.60 2.66 3.34
N VAL A 83 -11.31 1.54 3.24
CA VAL A 83 -11.23 0.68 2.05
C VAL A 83 -11.60 1.47 0.80
N GLU A 84 -12.66 2.28 0.89
CA GLU A 84 -13.13 3.11 -0.22
C GLU A 84 -12.03 4.08 -0.69
N LYS A 85 -11.32 4.68 0.25
CA LYS A 85 -10.26 5.64 -0.09
C LYS A 85 -9.10 4.95 -0.81
N VAL A 86 -8.71 3.77 -0.35
CA VAL A 86 -7.68 2.98 -1.02
C VAL A 86 -8.14 2.60 -2.42
N MET A 87 -9.38 2.16 -2.56
CA MET A 87 -9.92 1.76 -3.86
C MET A 87 -10.11 2.95 -4.80
N GLU A 88 -10.44 4.13 -4.29
CA GLU A 88 -10.46 5.37 -5.09
C GLU A 88 -9.08 5.66 -5.67
N THR A 89 -8.04 5.47 -4.86
CA THR A 89 -6.65 5.67 -5.32
C THR A 89 -6.31 4.69 -6.43
N VAL A 90 -6.66 3.41 -6.25
CA VAL A 90 -6.44 2.38 -7.29
C VAL A 90 -7.18 2.76 -8.56
N THR A 91 -8.44 3.19 -8.45
CA THR A 91 -9.25 3.59 -9.59
C THR A 91 -8.64 4.79 -10.32
N ALA A 92 -8.14 5.77 -9.58
CA ALA A 92 -7.50 6.94 -10.17
C ALA A 92 -6.24 6.55 -10.95
N ILE A 93 -5.43 5.64 -10.40
CA ILE A 93 -4.23 5.14 -11.09
C ILE A 93 -4.63 4.38 -12.35
N ASP A 94 -5.63 3.51 -12.27
CA ASP A 94 -6.11 2.74 -13.41
C ASP A 94 -6.59 3.66 -14.54
N ARG A 95 -7.35 4.70 -14.18
CA ARG A 95 -7.83 5.69 -15.15
C ARG A 95 -6.66 6.43 -15.81
N TYR A 96 -5.68 6.85 -15.02
CA TYR A 96 -4.50 7.51 -15.54
C TYR A 96 -3.73 6.60 -16.51
N ASN A 97 -3.58 5.32 -16.14
CA ASN A 97 -2.87 4.36 -16.99
C ASN A 97 -3.57 4.14 -18.34
N LYS A 98 -4.90 4.21 -18.35
CA LYS A 98 -5.69 3.98 -19.57
C LYS A 98 -5.79 5.22 -20.46
N THR A 99 -5.82 6.41 -19.87
CA THR A 99 -6.12 7.64 -20.60
C THR A 99 -4.95 8.61 -20.64
N GLY A 100 -3.91 8.39 -19.83
CA GLY A 100 -2.81 9.33 -19.65
C GLY A 100 -3.18 10.58 -18.88
N LYS A 101 -4.34 10.59 -18.20
CA LYS A 101 -4.84 11.73 -17.41
C LYS A 101 -5.33 11.24 -16.06
N ALA A 102 -5.05 12.03 -15.05
CA ALA A 102 -5.54 11.77 -13.70
C ALA A 102 -7.06 11.94 -13.61
#